data_41633879d557f4a944e0c3352359ea59
#
_entry.id   41633879d557f4a944e0c3352359ea59
#
_cell.length_a   1.000
_cell.length_b   1.000
_cell.length_c   1.000
_cell.angle_alpha   90.00
_cell.angle_beta   90.00
_cell.angle_gamma   90.00
#
_symmetry.space_group_name_H-M   'P 1'
#
loop_
_entity.id
_entity.type
_entity.pdbx_description
1 polymer ?
#
loop_
_entity_poly.entity_id
_entity_poly.type
_entity_poly.pdbx_seq_one_letter_code
_entity_poly.pdbx_strand_id
1 'polypeptide(L)'
;FEDEQTVAKYTIPAPAQMYQQMIVPQNIEQTRKFYATDEELIEDIAKAYQDVIKQFYAAGCRNLQLDDCTWGAIVGDAAKQRYQSLGLDIEEVKARLLKVNNLALENRPEDMVITSHICRGNYHSTFFTSGPYDSVADYVFAQEHVDALLLEYDDERSGGFAPLAKVSPDKKVVLGLITTKKPELEDKDKVIARIHEAAKYIPLERLCLSPQCGFASCEIGNKLTEEQQWAKLAFVKEIAEEVWK
;
A
#
# COMPACT_ATOMS: atom_id res chain seq x y z
N PHE A 1 18.84 0.36 16.19
CA PHE A 1 18.65 1.22 15.00
C PHE A 1 17.60 2.30 15.22
N GLU A 2 16.80 2.23 16.29
CA GLU A 2 15.84 3.25 16.65
C GLU A 2 16.53 4.34 17.48
N ASP A 3 16.33 5.59 17.12
CA ASP A 3 16.83 6.77 17.81
C ASP A 3 15.76 7.88 17.83
N GLU A 4 16.08 9.09 18.31
CA GLU A 4 15.15 10.21 18.36
C GLU A 4 14.62 10.66 16.98
N GLN A 5 15.26 10.25 15.88
CA GLN A 5 14.91 10.64 14.50
C GLN A 5 14.40 9.47 13.66
N THR A 6 14.59 8.23 14.12
CA THR A 6 14.30 7.01 13.35
C THR A 6 13.34 6.12 14.12
N VAL A 7 12.21 5.80 13.52
CA VAL A 7 11.19 4.94 14.12
C VAL A 7 11.16 3.60 13.39
N ALA A 8 11.22 2.51 14.14
CA ALA A 8 11.10 1.18 13.60
C ALA A 8 9.66 0.92 13.12
N LYS A 9 9.54 0.34 11.91
CA LYS A 9 8.27 -0.07 11.31
C LYS A 9 8.34 -1.54 10.93
N TYR A 10 7.30 -2.30 11.26
CA TYR A 10 7.15 -3.68 10.83
C TYR A 10 6.11 -3.81 9.72
N THR A 11 6.31 -4.73 8.79
CA THR A 11 5.42 -4.92 7.63
C THR A 11 4.87 -6.33 7.62
N ILE A 12 3.56 -6.46 7.40
CA ILE A 12 2.85 -7.74 7.21
C ILE A 12 1.93 -7.65 5.99
N PRO A 13 1.57 -8.78 5.35
CA PRO A 13 0.54 -8.79 4.31
C PRO A 13 -0.79 -8.23 4.83
N ALA A 14 -1.54 -7.53 3.97
CA ALA A 14 -2.85 -7.01 4.34
C ALA A 14 -3.91 -8.13 4.51
N PRO A 15 -4.94 -7.93 5.36
CA PRO A 15 -6.07 -8.86 5.50
C PRO A 15 -6.76 -9.18 4.16
N ALA A 16 -6.94 -8.17 3.31
CA ALA A 16 -7.51 -8.31 1.97
C ALA A 16 -6.70 -9.27 1.09
N GLN A 17 -5.37 -9.27 1.22
CA GLN A 17 -4.52 -10.21 0.49
C GLN A 17 -4.72 -11.65 0.94
N MET A 18 -4.87 -11.88 2.25
CA MET A 18 -5.19 -13.20 2.79
C MET A 18 -6.56 -13.68 2.27
N TYR A 19 -7.59 -12.83 2.39
CA TYR A 19 -8.93 -13.12 1.86
C TYR A 19 -8.88 -13.49 0.38
N GLN A 20 -8.23 -12.66 -0.46
CA GLN A 20 -8.14 -12.90 -1.89
C GLN A 20 -7.45 -14.22 -2.22
N GLN A 21 -6.38 -14.59 -1.52
CA GLN A 21 -5.70 -15.87 -1.70
C GLN A 21 -6.59 -17.07 -1.38
N MET A 22 -7.48 -16.95 -0.40
CA MET A 22 -8.39 -18.05 -0.03
C MET A 22 -9.55 -18.24 -1.00
N ILE A 23 -9.95 -17.19 -1.75
CA ILE A 23 -11.09 -17.26 -2.69
C ILE A 23 -10.70 -17.43 -4.17
N VAL A 24 -9.38 -17.45 -4.50
CA VAL A 24 -8.97 -17.73 -5.88
C VAL A 24 -9.42 -19.12 -6.33
N PRO A 25 -9.64 -19.36 -7.66
CA PRO A 25 -10.18 -20.61 -8.16
C PRO A 25 -9.44 -21.87 -7.67
N GLN A 26 -8.13 -21.77 -7.45
CA GLN A 26 -7.30 -22.89 -6.99
C GLN A 26 -7.57 -23.30 -5.54
N ASN A 27 -8.05 -22.36 -4.70
CA ASN A 27 -8.17 -22.53 -3.26
C ASN A 27 -9.63 -22.58 -2.78
N ILE A 28 -10.57 -22.02 -3.56
CA ILE A 28 -11.96 -21.81 -3.13
C ILE A 28 -12.67 -23.08 -2.66
N GLU A 29 -12.44 -24.21 -3.34
CA GLU A 29 -13.05 -25.50 -2.94
C GLU A 29 -12.59 -25.96 -1.57
N GLN A 30 -11.33 -25.74 -1.22
CA GLN A 30 -10.82 -26.08 0.11
C GLN A 30 -11.36 -25.10 1.14
N THR A 31 -11.38 -23.81 0.83
CA THR A 31 -11.91 -22.77 1.69
C THR A 31 -13.38 -23.02 2.04
N ARG A 32 -14.21 -23.42 1.07
CA ARG A 32 -15.65 -23.73 1.27
C ARG A 32 -15.93 -24.96 2.14
N LYS A 33 -14.92 -25.76 2.45
CA LYS A 33 -15.07 -26.85 3.45
C LYS A 33 -15.13 -26.35 4.89
N PHE A 34 -14.62 -25.14 5.14
CA PHE A 34 -14.51 -24.54 6.47
C PHE A 34 -15.40 -23.31 6.59
N TYR A 35 -15.60 -22.55 5.52
CA TYR A 35 -16.37 -21.32 5.49
C TYR A 35 -17.46 -21.40 4.42
N ALA A 36 -18.71 -21.46 4.83
CA ALA A 36 -19.84 -21.56 3.90
C ALA A 36 -20.04 -20.27 3.09
N THR A 37 -19.75 -19.12 3.70
CA THR A 37 -19.92 -17.78 3.12
C THR A 37 -18.63 -16.97 3.13
N ASP A 38 -18.60 -15.89 2.34
CA ASP A 38 -17.50 -14.91 2.37
C ASP A 38 -17.51 -14.11 3.67
N GLU A 39 -18.69 -13.88 4.24
CA GLU A 39 -18.86 -13.17 5.51
C GLU A 39 -18.16 -13.89 6.66
N GLU A 40 -18.40 -15.19 6.81
CA GLU A 40 -17.73 -16.02 7.83
C GLU A 40 -16.20 -15.98 7.67
N LEU A 41 -15.71 -16.07 6.45
CA LEU A 41 -14.28 -15.99 6.15
C LEU A 41 -13.70 -14.61 6.49
N ILE A 42 -14.39 -13.54 6.11
CA ILE A 42 -13.96 -12.16 6.37
C ILE A 42 -13.89 -11.88 7.87
N GLU A 43 -14.90 -12.29 8.64
CA GLU A 43 -14.94 -12.11 10.09
C GLU A 43 -13.81 -12.86 10.79
N ASP A 44 -13.50 -14.09 10.37
CA ASP A 44 -12.45 -14.90 10.98
C ASP A 44 -11.05 -14.37 10.66
N ILE A 45 -10.82 -13.95 9.41
CA ILE A 45 -9.58 -13.25 9.01
C ILE A 45 -9.42 -11.97 9.84
N ALA A 46 -10.45 -11.14 9.91
CA ALA A 46 -10.39 -9.89 10.67
C ALA A 46 -10.04 -10.11 12.13
N LYS A 47 -10.65 -11.10 12.78
CA LYS A 47 -10.36 -11.48 14.16
C LYS A 47 -8.91 -11.95 14.34
N ALA A 48 -8.41 -12.78 13.43
CA ALA A 48 -7.01 -13.23 13.46
C ALA A 48 -6.04 -12.04 13.37
N TYR A 49 -6.31 -11.07 12.49
CA TYR A 49 -5.50 -9.87 12.39
C TYR A 49 -5.60 -8.95 13.61
N GLN A 50 -6.77 -8.80 14.22
CA GLN A 50 -6.93 -8.07 15.49
C GLN A 50 -6.05 -8.69 16.60
N ASP A 51 -5.98 -10.03 16.67
CA ASP A 51 -5.14 -10.72 17.64
C ASP A 51 -3.64 -10.55 17.31
N VAL A 52 -3.25 -10.57 16.03
CA VAL A 52 -1.89 -10.29 15.59
C VAL A 52 -1.48 -8.85 15.94
N ILE A 53 -2.34 -7.85 15.68
CA ILE A 53 -2.10 -6.45 16.02
C ILE A 53 -1.89 -6.28 17.54
N LYS A 54 -2.71 -6.90 18.37
CA LYS A 54 -2.55 -6.90 19.84
C LYS A 54 -1.20 -7.52 20.27
N GLN A 55 -0.79 -8.62 19.64
CA GLN A 55 0.50 -9.27 19.95
C GLN A 55 1.69 -8.39 19.55
N PHE A 56 1.65 -7.76 18.38
CA PHE A 56 2.68 -6.80 17.98
C PHE A 56 2.74 -5.60 18.94
N TYR A 57 1.59 -5.07 19.32
CA TYR A 57 1.52 -3.97 20.26
C TYR A 57 2.12 -4.36 21.64
N ALA A 58 1.76 -5.53 22.14
CA ALA A 58 2.31 -6.06 23.39
C ALA A 58 3.83 -6.32 23.33
N ALA A 59 4.36 -6.64 22.13
CA ALA A 59 5.79 -6.77 21.89
C ALA A 59 6.52 -5.42 21.72
N GLY A 60 5.81 -4.29 21.81
CA GLY A 60 6.38 -2.94 21.70
C GLY A 60 6.26 -2.30 20.33
N CYS A 61 5.68 -2.94 19.32
CA CYS A 61 5.46 -2.34 18.01
C CYS A 61 4.47 -1.17 18.11
N ARG A 62 4.82 -0.03 17.49
CA ARG A 62 3.97 1.15 17.42
C ARG A 62 3.75 1.62 15.99
N ASN A 63 4.45 1.03 15.02
CA ASN A 63 4.31 1.34 13.59
C ASN A 63 4.21 0.04 12.80
N LEU A 64 3.03 -0.22 12.24
CA LEU A 64 2.74 -1.39 11.43
C LEU A 64 2.36 -0.96 10.02
N GLN A 65 2.91 -1.60 9.02
CA GLN A 65 2.49 -1.44 7.63
C GLN A 65 1.77 -2.69 7.15
N LEU A 66 0.59 -2.52 6.56
CA LEU A 66 -0.07 -3.53 5.77
C LEU A 66 0.44 -3.44 4.33
N ASP A 67 0.99 -4.52 3.80
CA ASP A 67 1.40 -4.59 2.39
C ASP A 67 0.25 -5.18 1.57
N ASP A 68 -0.44 -4.32 0.80
CA ASP A 68 -1.66 -4.68 0.10
C ASP A 68 -1.47 -4.65 -1.42
N CYS A 69 -1.26 -5.83 -2.01
CA CYS A 69 -1.18 -5.99 -3.46
C CYS A 69 -2.57 -6.08 -4.13
N THR A 70 -3.66 -6.19 -3.36
CA THR A 70 -5.00 -6.43 -3.92
C THR A 70 -5.52 -5.21 -4.67
N TRP A 71 -5.39 -4.02 -4.08
CA TRP A 71 -5.81 -2.77 -4.72
C TRP A 71 -5.05 -2.49 -6.01
N GLY A 72 -3.73 -2.73 -6.02
CA GLY A 72 -2.92 -2.62 -7.22
C GLY A 72 -3.34 -3.58 -8.34
N ALA A 73 -3.80 -4.78 -7.98
CA ALA A 73 -4.22 -5.81 -8.94
C ALA A 73 -5.60 -5.55 -9.58
N ILE A 74 -6.41 -4.64 -9.02
CA ILE A 74 -7.77 -4.36 -9.49
C ILE A 74 -7.94 -2.96 -10.09
N VAL A 75 -6.84 -2.22 -10.30
CA VAL A 75 -6.89 -0.94 -11.01
C VAL A 75 -7.07 -1.12 -12.52
N GLY A 76 -7.75 -0.16 -13.13
CA GLY A 76 -7.89 -0.04 -14.58
C GLY A 76 -8.90 -0.98 -15.23
N ASP A 77 -9.14 -0.76 -16.52
CA ASP A 77 -10.18 -1.45 -17.28
C ASP A 77 -9.89 -2.94 -17.52
N ALA A 78 -8.62 -3.34 -17.61
CA ALA A 78 -8.23 -4.73 -17.78
C ALA A 78 -8.67 -5.59 -16.58
N ALA A 79 -8.55 -5.07 -15.37
CA ALA A 79 -9.03 -5.74 -14.17
C ALA A 79 -10.56 -5.88 -14.20
N LYS A 80 -11.28 -4.80 -14.52
CA LYS A 80 -12.74 -4.81 -14.66
C LYS A 80 -13.22 -5.87 -15.64
N GLN A 81 -12.63 -5.93 -16.83
CA GLN A 81 -12.96 -6.94 -17.85
C GLN A 81 -12.68 -8.36 -17.36
N ARG A 82 -11.57 -8.59 -16.68
CA ARG A 82 -11.22 -9.90 -16.11
C ARG A 82 -12.27 -10.35 -15.09
N TYR A 83 -12.68 -9.51 -14.15
CA TYR A 83 -13.69 -9.86 -13.16
C TYR A 83 -15.06 -10.11 -13.81
N GLN A 84 -15.46 -9.30 -14.78
CA GLN A 84 -16.69 -9.52 -15.57
C GLN A 84 -16.67 -10.87 -16.31
N SER A 85 -15.55 -11.26 -16.91
CA SER A 85 -15.41 -12.55 -17.58
C SER A 85 -15.54 -13.76 -16.63
N LEU A 86 -15.28 -13.56 -15.34
CA LEU A 86 -15.46 -14.54 -14.27
C LEU A 86 -16.88 -14.48 -13.66
N GLY A 87 -17.77 -13.63 -14.17
CA GLY A 87 -19.11 -13.45 -13.62
C GLY A 87 -19.13 -12.72 -12.27
N LEU A 88 -18.07 -11.99 -11.93
CA LEU A 88 -17.92 -11.26 -10.67
C LEU A 88 -18.12 -9.76 -10.89
N ASP A 89 -18.83 -9.11 -9.96
CA ASP A 89 -18.91 -7.66 -9.90
C ASP A 89 -17.68 -7.10 -9.18
N ILE A 90 -16.89 -6.29 -9.88
CA ILE A 90 -15.68 -5.69 -9.33
C ILE A 90 -15.98 -4.73 -8.17
N GLU A 91 -17.15 -4.09 -8.15
CA GLU A 91 -17.53 -3.19 -7.05
C GLU A 91 -17.86 -3.99 -5.78
N GLU A 92 -18.50 -5.14 -5.88
CA GLU A 92 -18.65 -6.06 -4.75
C GLU A 92 -17.30 -6.57 -4.24
N VAL A 93 -16.37 -6.89 -5.13
CA VAL A 93 -15.02 -7.31 -4.75
C VAL A 93 -14.32 -6.20 -3.97
N LYS A 94 -14.32 -4.97 -4.46
CA LYS A 94 -13.73 -3.82 -3.76
C LYS A 94 -14.35 -3.61 -2.37
N ALA A 95 -15.69 -3.73 -2.27
CA ALA A 95 -16.39 -3.60 -1.00
C ALA A 95 -15.95 -4.67 0.02
N ARG A 96 -15.76 -5.92 -0.41
CA ARG A 96 -15.26 -7.00 0.45
C ARG A 96 -13.81 -6.81 0.89
N LEU A 97 -12.92 -6.36 -0.02
CA LEU A 97 -11.53 -6.04 0.31
C LEU A 97 -11.46 -4.93 1.36
N LEU A 98 -12.22 -3.85 1.17
CA LEU A 98 -12.31 -2.77 2.13
C LEU A 98 -12.88 -3.26 3.48
N LYS A 99 -13.93 -4.06 3.45
CA LYS A 99 -14.59 -4.60 4.65
C LYS A 99 -13.60 -5.40 5.49
N VAL A 100 -12.86 -6.34 4.90
CA VAL A 100 -11.92 -7.19 5.67
C VAL A 100 -10.77 -6.37 6.24
N ASN A 101 -10.21 -5.39 5.49
CA ASN A 101 -9.17 -4.51 6.01
C ASN A 101 -9.69 -3.67 7.19
N ASN A 102 -10.85 -3.03 7.05
CA ASN A 102 -11.41 -2.17 8.10
C ASN A 102 -11.81 -2.95 9.35
N LEU A 103 -12.45 -4.11 9.22
CA LEU A 103 -12.77 -4.98 10.37
C LEU A 103 -11.51 -5.43 11.11
N ALA A 104 -10.44 -5.75 10.40
CA ALA A 104 -9.17 -6.14 11.01
C ALA A 104 -8.53 -5.01 11.86
N LEU A 105 -8.84 -3.75 11.53
CA LEU A 105 -8.33 -2.57 12.22
C LEU A 105 -9.24 -2.06 13.36
N GLU A 106 -10.41 -2.68 13.54
CA GLU A 106 -11.29 -2.31 14.64
C GLU A 106 -10.64 -2.58 16.00
N ASN A 107 -10.83 -1.64 16.93
CA ASN A 107 -10.27 -1.71 18.28
C ASN A 107 -8.74 -1.79 18.35
N ARG A 108 -8.02 -1.31 17.32
CA ARG A 108 -6.57 -1.14 17.37
C ARG A 108 -6.19 -0.16 18.49
N PRO A 109 -5.00 -0.30 19.12
CA PRO A 109 -4.51 0.68 20.08
C PRO A 109 -4.39 2.08 19.45
N GLU A 110 -4.83 3.13 20.17
CA GLU A 110 -4.89 4.51 19.67
C GLU A 110 -3.50 5.09 19.33
N ASP A 111 -2.46 4.66 20.06
CA ASP A 111 -1.07 5.11 19.87
C ASP A 111 -0.29 4.22 18.88
N MET A 112 -0.96 3.29 18.19
CA MET A 112 -0.36 2.47 17.15
C MET A 112 -0.68 3.02 15.76
N VAL A 113 0.36 3.51 15.08
CA VAL A 113 0.25 3.96 13.68
C VAL A 113 0.18 2.75 12.76
N ILE A 114 -0.89 2.65 11.97
CA ILE A 114 -1.05 1.59 10.97
C ILE A 114 -1.19 2.23 9.59
N THR A 115 -0.33 1.80 8.67
CA THR A 115 -0.28 2.32 7.29
C THR A 115 -0.57 1.21 6.30
N SER A 116 -1.03 1.57 5.09
CA SER A 116 -1.26 0.62 4.00
C SER A 116 -0.38 0.99 2.80
N HIS A 117 0.40 0.02 2.30
CA HIS A 117 1.15 0.15 1.05
C HIS A 117 0.39 -0.52 -0.09
N ILE A 118 0.03 0.26 -1.11
CA ILE A 118 -0.63 -0.26 -2.31
C ILE A 118 0.43 -0.68 -3.31
N CYS A 119 0.85 -1.94 -3.19
CA CYS A 119 1.88 -2.52 -4.02
C CYS A 119 1.38 -2.82 -5.43
N ARG A 120 2.23 -2.57 -6.43
CA ARG A 120 1.97 -2.90 -7.84
C ARG A 120 2.84 -4.03 -8.38
N GLY A 121 3.50 -4.73 -7.47
CA GLY A 121 4.47 -5.77 -7.78
C GLY A 121 5.90 -5.25 -7.81
N ASN A 122 6.79 -6.01 -7.20
CA ASN A 122 8.20 -5.66 -7.08
C ASN A 122 9.07 -6.93 -7.09
N TYR A 123 9.20 -7.56 -8.27
CA TYR A 123 9.98 -8.75 -8.45
C TYR A 123 11.14 -8.49 -9.41
N HIS A 124 12.36 -8.61 -8.94
CA HIS A 124 13.59 -8.49 -9.73
C HIS A 124 13.59 -7.28 -10.70
N SER A 125 13.29 -6.09 -10.16
CA SER A 125 13.15 -4.81 -10.88
C SER A 125 12.00 -4.75 -11.90
N THR A 126 10.97 -5.59 -11.74
CA THR A 126 9.75 -5.53 -12.56
C THR A 126 8.54 -5.14 -11.71
N PHE A 127 7.45 -4.79 -12.35
CA PHE A 127 6.14 -4.62 -11.73
C PHE A 127 5.12 -5.59 -12.35
N PHE A 128 4.00 -5.81 -11.67
CA PHE A 128 2.95 -6.73 -12.12
C PHE A 128 1.76 -5.99 -12.74
N THR A 129 1.40 -4.80 -12.18
CA THR A 129 0.18 -4.09 -12.59
C THR A 129 0.44 -2.64 -12.93
N SER A 130 -0.39 -2.12 -13.85
CA SER A 130 -0.39 -0.74 -14.32
C SER A 130 -1.84 -0.24 -14.41
N GLY A 131 -2.05 1.03 -14.11
CA GLY A 131 -3.34 1.72 -14.19
C GLY A 131 -3.44 2.83 -13.14
N PRO A 132 -4.24 3.88 -13.41
CA PRO A 132 -4.43 4.98 -12.46
C PRO A 132 -5.22 4.52 -11.22
N TYR A 133 -5.06 5.24 -10.11
CA TYR A 133 -5.76 4.95 -8.86
C TYR A 133 -7.24 5.35 -8.86
N ASP A 134 -7.74 6.04 -9.90
CA ASP A 134 -9.10 6.57 -9.99
C ASP A 134 -10.17 5.53 -9.65
N SER A 135 -10.00 4.30 -10.15
CA SER A 135 -11.00 3.23 -9.98
C SER A 135 -11.09 2.63 -8.57
N VAL A 136 -10.12 2.92 -7.70
CA VAL A 136 -10.06 2.39 -6.33
C VAL A 136 -10.10 3.48 -5.26
N ALA A 137 -9.91 4.75 -5.66
CA ALA A 137 -9.76 5.86 -4.72
C ALA A 137 -10.99 6.08 -3.83
N ASP A 138 -12.21 5.86 -4.33
CA ASP A 138 -13.45 5.99 -3.55
C ASP A 138 -13.54 4.95 -2.42
N TYR A 139 -12.81 3.87 -2.52
CA TYR A 139 -12.70 2.82 -1.50
C TYR A 139 -11.49 3.08 -0.61
N VAL A 140 -10.28 2.80 -1.10
CA VAL A 140 -9.08 2.79 -0.28
C VAL A 140 -8.65 4.17 0.19
N PHE A 141 -8.72 5.21 -0.65
CA PHE A 141 -8.31 6.56 -0.23
C PHE A 141 -9.31 7.20 0.70
N ALA A 142 -10.60 7.06 0.39
CA ALA A 142 -11.66 7.68 1.17
C ALA A 142 -11.99 6.91 2.44
N GLN A 143 -11.97 5.56 2.43
CA GLN A 143 -12.68 4.78 3.42
C GLN A 143 -11.84 3.75 4.18
N GLU A 144 -10.60 3.43 3.77
CA GLU A 144 -9.76 2.51 4.54
C GLU A 144 -9.31 3.16 5.86
N HIS A 145 -9.39 2.44 6.99
CA HIS A 145 -9.15 2.97 8.34
C HIS A 145 -7.67 2.96 8.75
N VAL A 146 -6.78 3.46 7.88
CA VAL A 146 -5.34 3.57 8.13
C VAL A 146 -4.92 5.03 8.33
N ASP A 147 -3.76 5.26 8.96
CA ASP A 147 -3.23 6.60 9.24
C ASP A 147 -2.49 7.21 8.04
N ALA A 148 -1.96 6.36 7.16
CA ALA A 148 -1.33 6.80 5.93
C ALA A 148 -1.40 5.75 4.82
N LEU A 149 -1.36 6.24 3.58
CA LEU A 149 -1.29 5.45 2.36
C LEU A 149 0.09 5.63 1.72
N LEU A 150 0.80 4.53 1.47
CA LEU A 150 2.04 4.53 0.71
C LEU A 150 1.71 4.13 -0.73
N LEU A 151 1.90 5.06 -1.67
CA LEU A 151 1.42 4.94 -3.05
C LEU A 151 2.59 4.97 -4.04
N GLU A 152 2.63 4.01 -4.96
CA GLU A 152 3.64 3.98 -6.02
C GLU A 152 3.33 5.01 -7.11
N TYR A 153 4.20 6.00 -7.26
CA TYR A 153 4.12 7.06 -8.26
C TYR A 153 5.47 7.33 -8.95
N ASP A 154 6.35 6.34 -9.00
CA ASP A 154 7.70 6.46 -9.55
C ASP A 154 7.76 6.61 -11.07
N ASP A 155 6.69 6.23 -11.78
CA ASP A 155 6.56 6.40 -13.23
C ASP A 155 5.11 6.65 -13.68
N GLU A 156 4.89 6.71 -15.00
CA GLU A 156 3.60 7.03 -15.62
C GLU A 156 2.53 5.94 -15.44
N ARG A 157 2.89 4.70 -15.04
CA ARG A 157 1.93 3.59 -14.88
C ARG A 157 0.85 3.84 -13.84
N SER A 158 1.08 4.75 -12.92
CA SER A 158 0.15 5.08 -11.83
C SER A 158 -0.82 6.22 -12.15
N GLY A 159 -0.70 6.85 -13.33
CA GLY A 159 -1.50 8.01 -13.71
C GLY A 159 -1.10 9.28 -12.95
N GLY A 160 -2.02 10.24 -12.90
CA GLY A 160 -1.83 11.53 -12.23
C GLY A 160 -2.27 11.53 -10.77
N PHE A 161 -2.14 12.70 -10.12
CA PHE A 161 -2.42 12.89 -8.68
C PHE A 161 -3.88 13.27 -8.36
N ALA A 162 -4.75 13.43 -9.36
CA ALA A 162 -6.15 13.82 -9.14
C ALA A 162 -6.89 12.91 -8.12
N PRO A 163 -6.66 11.58 -8.08
CA PRO A 163 -7.28 10.70 -7.07
C PRO A 163 -6.97 11.08 -5.62
N LEU A 164 -5.86 11.79 -5.35
CA LEU A 164 -5.48 12.23 -4.00
C LEU A 164 -6.50 13.18 -3.37
N ALA A 165 -7.31 13.87 -4.18
CA ALA A 165 -8.41 14.69 -3.67
C ALA A 165 -9.47 13.89 -2.90
N LYS A 166 -9.50 12.55 -3.04
CA LYS A 166 -10.41 11.65 -2.34
C LYS A 166 -9.86 11.12 -1.00
N VAL A 167 -8.59 11.40 -0.69
CA VAL A 167 -7.99 10.97 0.57
C VAL A 167 -8.66 11.67 1.74
N SER A 168 -9.21 10.89 2.67
CA SER A 168 -9.89 11.45 3.85
C SER A 168 -8.95 12.37 4.67
N PRO A 169 -9.47 13.40 5.34
CA PRO A 169 -8.66 14.48 5.93
C PRO A 169 -7.76 14.02 7.07
N ASP A 170 -8.04 12.89 7.67
CA ASP A 170 -7.28 12.27 8.78
C ASP A 170 -6.04 11.49 8.33
N LYS A 171 -5.88 11.22 7.01
CA LYS A 171 -4.77 10.43 6.47
C LYS A 171 -3.63 11.26 5.92
N LYS A 172 -2.42 10.74 6.05
CA LYS A 172 -1.25 11.17 5.27
C LYS A 172 -1.11 10.34 3.99
N VAL A 173 -0.37 10.88 3.03
CA VAL A 173 0.03 10.18 1.80
C VAL A 173 1.54 10.18 1.69
N VAL A 174 2.12 9.02 1.54
CA VAL A 174 3.55 8.84 1.28
C VAL A 174 3.71 8.60 -0.22
N LEU A 175 4.28 9.58 -0.91
CA LEU A 175 4.51 9.54 -2.34
C LEU A 175 5.76 8.72 -2.64
N GLY A 176 5.58 7.53 -3.19
CA GLY A 176 6.64 6.67 -3.69
C GLY A 176 7.15 7.14 -5.04
N LEU A 177 7.92 8.23 -5.06
CA LEU A 177 8.41 8.86 -6.29
C LEU A 177 9.78 8.35 -6.74
N ILE A 178 10.51 7.66 -5.86
CA ILE A 178 11.84 7.15 -6.13
C ILE A 178 11.76 5.67 -6.47
N THR A 179 12.15 5.30 -7.69
CA THR A 179 12.08 3.90 -8.12
C THR A 179 13.15 3.03 -7.45
N THR A 180 12.76 1.84 -7.03
CA THR A 180 13.71 0.79 -6.59
C THR A 180 14.03 -0.20 -7.70
N LYS A 181 13.59 0.06 -8.93
CA LYS A 181 13.73 -0.84 -10.07
C LYS A 181 14.94 -0.51 -10.95
N LYS A 182 15.48 0.70 -10.82
CA LYS A 182 16.62 1.20 -11.60
C LYS A 182 17.65 1.85 -10.67
N PRO A 183 18.95 1.68 -10.95
CA PRO A 183 20.02 2.20 -10.09
C PRO A 183 20.20 3.73 -10.17
N GLU A 184 19.84 4.35 -11.29
CA GLU A 184 20.04 5.78 -11.50
C GLU A 184 19.20 6.59 -10.52
N LEU A 185 19.75 7.69 -10.00
CA LEU A 185 18.99 8.68 -9.25
C LEU A 185 18.09 9.46 -10.20
N GLU A 186 16.91 9.77 -9.71
CA GLU A 186 15.96 10.65 -10.39
C GLU A 186 16.49 12.10 -10.43
N ASP A 187 15.94 12.88 -11.33
CA ASP A 187 16.17 14.32 -11.38
C ASP A 187 15.47 14.98 -10.17
N LYS A 188 16.25 15.61 -9.30
CA LYS A 188 15.78 16.20 -8.03
C LYS A 188 14.68 17.24 -8.24
N ASP A 189 14.88 18.16 -9.21
CA ASP A 189 13.93 19.23 -9.47
C ASP A 189 12.59 18.68 -9.98
N LYS A 190 12.64 17.60 -10.77
CA LYS A 190 11.43 16.91 -11.22
C LYS A 190 10.70 16.23 -10.10
N VAL A 191 11.41 15.59 -9.16
CA VAL A 191 10.76 14.97 -7.99
C VAL A 191 10.09 16.03 -7.13
N ILE A 192 10.76 17.15 -6.85
CA ILE A 192 10.21 18.30 -6.11
C ILE A 192 8.99 18.87 -6.83
N ALA A 193 9.07 19.07 -8.14
CA ALA A 193 7.94 19.54 -8.94
C ALA A 193 6.72 18.60 -8.84
N ARG A 194 6.93 17.29 -8.83
CA ARG A 194 5.86 16.29 -8.66
C ARG A 194 5.25 16.31 -7.26
N ILE A 195 6.04 16.55 -6.22
CA ILE A 195 5.51 16.76 -4.86
C ILE A 195 4.58 17.98 -4.84
N HIS A 196 5.00 19.10 -5.44
CA HIS A 196 4.18 20.31 -5.54
C HIS A 196 2.95 20.13 -6.45
N GLU A 197 3.03 19.26 -7.46
CA GLU A 197 1.85 18.88 -8.25
C GLU A 197 0.83 18.12 -7.38
N ALA A 198 1.27 17.13 -6.60
CA ALA A 198 0.42 16.41 -5.67
C ALA A 198 -0.19 17.34 -4.60
N ALA A 199 0.56 18.37 -4.17
CA ALA A 199 0.09 19.37 -3.20
C ALA A 199 -1.07 20.25 -3.70
N LYS A 200 -1.42 20.19 -4.98
CA LYS A 200 -2.65 20.82 -5.50
C LYS A 200 -3.93 20.07 -5.10
N TYR A 201 -3.83 18.83 -4.68
CA TYR A 201 -4.96 17.95 -4.34
C TYR A 201 -5.05 17.63 -2.85
N ILE A 202 -3.93 17.69 -2.13
CA ILE A 202 -3.84 17.39 -0.70
C ILE A 202 -2.78 18.31 -0.07
N PRO A 203 -3.04 18.91 1.11
CA PRO A 203 -2.07 19.81 1.75
C PRO A 203 -0.68 19.23 1.92
N LEU A 204 0.36 20.04 1.67
CA LEU A 204 1.76 19.60 1.68
C LEU A 204 2.18 18.95 3.02
N GLU A 205 1.64 19.43 4.14
CA GLU A 205 1.89 18.88 5.49
C GLU A 205 1.34 17.48 5.69
N ARG A 206 0.47 17.01 4.79
CA ARG A 206 -0.05 15.64 4.76
C ARG A 206 0.69 14.75 3.77
N LEU A 207 1.64 15.30 3.01
CA LEU A 207 2.47 14.56 2.07
C LEU A 207 3.80 14.17 2.72
N CYS A 208 4.31 13.01 2.33
CA CYS A 208 5.63 12.49 2.66
C CYS A 208 6.27 11.91 1.39
N LEU A 209 7.56 11.65 1.42
CA LEU A 209 8.31 11.05 0.32
C LEU A 209 8.89 9.69 0.72
N SER A 210 8.88 8.72 -0.18
CA SER A 210 9.56 7.43 -0.03
C SER A 210 10.02 6.86 -1.37
N PRO A 211 10.84 5.78 -1.34
CA PRO A 211 10.91 4.85 -2.47
C PRO A 211 9.52 4.28 -2.77
N GLN A 212 9.30 3.87 -4.03
CA GLN A 212 7.96 3.39 -4.44
C GLN A 212 7.58 2.06 -3.77
N CYS A 213 8.56 1.21 -3.45
CA CYS A 213 8.42 -0.06 -2.74
C CYS A 213 9.74 -0.41 -2.05
N GLY A 214 9.91 -1.62 -1.52
CA GLY A 214 11.18 -2.12 -1.02
C GLY A 214 12.20 -2.39 -2.13
N PHE A 215 13.47 -2.61 -1.75
CA PHE A 215 14.56 -2.96 -2.68
C PHE A 215 14.70 -4.46 -2.91
N ALA A 216 14.08 -5.28 -2.06
CA ALA A 216 14.05 -6.73 -2.18
C ALA A 216 12.75 -7.27 -1.60
N SER A 217 11.79 -7.63 -2.44
CA SER A 217 10.53 -8.26 -2.01
C SER A 217 10.66 -9.78 -1.87
N CYS A 218 11.78 -10.35 -2.30
CA CYS A 218 12.16 -11.75 -2.16
C CYS A 218 13.69 -11.86 -2.19
N GLU A 219 14.23 -13.06 -1.97
CA GLU A 219 15.67 -13.33 -1.87
C GLU A 219 16.51 -12.86 -3.05
N ILE A 220 15.93 -12.87 -4.27
CA ILE A 220 16.64 -12.42 -5.47
C ILE A 220 16.88 -10.90 -5.48
N GLY A 221 16.04 -10.13 -4.78
CA GLY A 221 16.11 -8.66 -4.75
C GLY A 221 15.89 -7.99 -6.11
N ASN A 222 16.04 -6.66 -6.12
CA ASN A 222 16.04 -5.86 -7.34
C ASN A 222 17.48 -5.75 -7.92
N LYS A 223 17.61 -5.28 -9.15
CA LYS A 223 18.88 -5.15 -9.88
C LYS A 223 19.64 -3.87 -9.47
N LEU A 224 19.80 -3.67 -8.17
CA LEU A 224 20.56 -2.57 -7.58
C LEU A 224 21.59 -3.17 -6.60
N THR A 225 22.74 -2.49 -6.51
CA THR A 225 23.72 -2.80 -5.45
C THR A 225 23.29 -2.17 -4.12
N GLU A 226 23.93 -2.60 -3.03
CA GLU A 226 23.68 -2.01 -1.70
C GLU A 226 24.04 -0.52 -1.68
N GLU A 227 25.14 -0.11 -2.33
CA GLU A 227 25.54 1.29 -2.44
C GLU A 227 24.50 2.13 -3.18
N GLN A 228 23.90 1.59 -4.24
CA GLN A 228 22.84 2.26 -4.99
C GLN A 228 21.56 2.40 -4.16
N GLN A 229 21.23 1.40 -3.35
CA GLN A 229 20.13 1.48 -2.39
C GLN A 229 20.39 2.63 -1.39
N TRP A 230 21.57 2.66 -0.77
CA TRP A 230 21.91 3.72 0.19
C TRP A 230 21.92 5.09 -0.44
N ALA A 231 22.40 5.23 -1.68
CA ALA A 231 22.35 6.49 -2.43
C ALA A 231 20.91 6.97 -2.64
N LYS A 232 19.98 6.07 -2.99
CA LYS A 232 18.54 6.42 -3.14
C LYS A 232 17.90 6.81 -1.81
N LEU A 233 18.23 6.14 -0.72
CA LEU A 233 17.71 6.51 0.61
C LEU A 233 18.25 7.88 1.07
N ALA A 234 19.53 8.16 0.84
CA ALA A 234 20.11 9.48 1.10
C ALA A 234 19.45 10.56 0.25
N PHE A 235 19.16 10.27 -1.02
CA PHE A 235 18.47 11.18 -1.93
C PHE A 235 17.03 11.50 -1.50
N VAL A 236 16.28 10.50 -1.01
CA VAL A 236 14.96 10.72 -0.41
C VAL A 236 15.05 11.69 0.77
N LYS A 237 16.02 11.48 1.67
CA LYS A 237 16.25 12.36 2.83
C LYS A 237 16.60 13.78 2.41
N GLU A 238 17.51 13.95 1.46
CA GLU A 238 17.90 15.26 0.92
C GLU A 238 16.71 16.06 0.39
N ILE A 239 15.86 15.41 -0.43
CA ILE A 239 14.65 16.06 -0.98
C ILE A 239 13.66 16.39 0.15
N ALA A 240 13.44 15.46 1.08
CA ALA A 240 12.53 15.68 2.20
C ALA A 240 12.96 16.88 3.07
N GLU A 241 14.24 17.00 3.38
CA GLU A 241 14.80 18.13 4.13
C GLU A 241 14.68 19.46 3.37
N GLU A 242 14.61 19.46 2.06
CA GLU A 242 14.40 20.67 1.25
C GLU A 242 12.93 21.08 1.19
N VAL A 243 12.03 20.13 1.01
CA VAL A 243 10.59 20.39 0.79
C VAL A 243 9.85 20.69 2.10
N TRP A 244 10.20 20.02 3.19
CA TRP A 244 9.49 20.13 4.48
C TRP A 244 10.33 20.81 5.59
N LYS A 245 11.08 21.83 5.23
CA LYS A 245 11.84 22.70 6.19
C LYS A 245 10.93 23.52 7.07
#